data_7b53bf9d6fe1c74fbf90637778ae402f
#
_entry.id   7b53bf9d6fe1c74fbf90637778ae402f
#
_cell.length_a   1.000
_cell.length_b   1.000
_cell.length_c   1.000
_cell.angle_alpha   90.00
_cell.angle_beta   90.00
_cell.angle_gamma   90.00
#
_symmetry.space_group_name_H-M   'P 1'
#
loop_
_entity.id
_entity.type
_entity.pdbx_description
1 polymer ?
#
loop_
_entity_poly.entity_id
_entity_poly.type
_entity_poly.pdbx_seq_one_letter_code
_entity_poly.pdbx_strand_id
1 'polypeptide(L)'
;VYVLDFVPNASSDQIYEKMETFYRILRDKHPRTPIIFIEDPVFTHALFDKKIAIEINKKNKAVNSVFKSLKTKGEKNIYIISSEKMLGEDGEATVDGIHFTDLGMMRYADLVCPVINKVLKK
;
A
#
# COMPACT_ATOMS: atom_id res chain seq x y z
N VAL A 1 -6.12 -13.47 -5.71
CA VAL A 1 -5.53 -12.14 -5.62
C VAL A 1 -4.42 -12.13 -4.56
N TYR A 2 -3.31 -11.46 -4.82
CA TYR A 2 -2.31 -11.10 -3.82
C TYR A 2 -2.54 -9.65 -3.39
N VAL A 3 -2.58 -9.41 -2.10
CA VAL A 3 -2.62 -8.07 -1.50
C VAL A 3 -1.31 -7.86 -0.78
N LEU A 4 -0.51 -6.90 -1.25
CA LEU A 4 0.86 -6.69 -0.80
C LEU A 4 0.91 -5.43 0.08
N ASP A 5 0.82 -5.65 1.39
CA ASP A 5 0.81 -4.62 2.43
C ASP A 5 2.12 -4.67 3.23
N PHE A 6 3.23 -4.40 2.55
CA PHE A 6 4.56 -4.45 3.14
C PHE A 6 5.20 -3.07 3.36
N VAL A 7 4.62 -2.03 2.79
CA VAL A 7 5.22 -0.69 2.77
C VAL A 7 5.49 -0.14 4.16
N PRO A 8 4.62 -0.33 5.18
CA PRO A 8 4.93 0.09 6.55
C PRO A 8 6.23 -0.50 7.11
N ASN A 9 6.57 -1.72 6.71
CA ASN A 9 7.71 -2.49 7.22
C ASN A 9 8.98 -2.40 6.34
N ALA A 10 9.00 -1.54 5.33
CA ALA A 10 10.13 -1.35 4.44
C ALA A 10 10.60 0.11 4.43
N SER A 11 11.89 0.35 4.24
CA SER A 11 12.38 1.70 3.91
C SER A 11 12.13 2.03 2.45
N SER A 12 12.17 3.34 2.10
CA SER A 12 12.07 3.78 0.70
C SER A 12 13.14 3.14 -0.19
N ASP A 13 14.36 2.99 0.33
CA ASP A 13 15.47 2.38 -0.42
C ASP A 13 15.21 0.88 -0.67
N GLN A 14 14.71 0.16 0.34
CA GLN A 14 14.32 -1.24 0.18
C GLN A 14 13.19 -1.43 -0.83
N ILE A 15 12.24 -0.49 -0.89
CA ILE A 15 11.17 -0.51 -1.88
C ILE A 15 11.74 -0.37 -3.29
N TYR A 16 12.61 0.62 -3.53
CA TYR A 16 13.27 0.79 -4.83
C TYR A 16 14.10 -0.41 -5.23
N GLU A 17 14.85 -0.99 -4.30
CA GLU A 17 15.75 -2.11 -4.57
C GLU A 17 15.00 -3.44 -4.81
N LYS A 18 13.94 -3.74 -4.04
CA LYS A 18 13.40 -5.10 -3.91
C LYS A 18 12.01 -5.29 -4.48
N MET A 19 11.18 -4.23 -4.57
CA MET A 19 9.76 -4.38 -4.92
C MET A 19 9.56 -4.97 -6.33
N GLU A 20 10.31 -4.51 -7.34
CA GLU A 20 10.17 -5.06 -8.70
C GLU A 20 10.61 -6.53 -8.75
N THR A 21 11.72 -6.89 -8.10
CA THR A 21 12.21 -8.28 -8.04
C THR A 21 11.18 -9.18 -7.35
N PHE A 22 10.63 -8.74 -6.22
CA PHE A 22 9.58 -9.47 -5.52
C PHE A 22 8.34 -9.66 -6.39
N TYR A 23 7.90 -8.59 -7.06
CA TYR A 23 6.81 -8.66 -8.02
C TYR A 23 7.08 -9.68 -9.13
N ARG A 24 8.29 -9.69 -9.73
CA ARG A 24 8.66 -10.62 -10.80
C ARG A 24 8.56 -12.07 -10.35
N ILE A 25 9.07 -12.40 -9.16
CA ILE A 25 8.99 -13.75 -8.58
C ILE A 25 7.52 -14.21 -8.46
N LEU A 26 6.64 -13.34 -7.97
CA LEU A 26 5.21 -13.66 -7.87
C LEU A 26 4.57 -13.82 -9.26
N ARG A 27 4.87 -12.92 -10.19
CA ARG A 27 4.29 -12.91 -11.52
C ARG A 27 4.72 -14.13 -12.34
N ASP A 28 5.97 -14.56 -12.22
CA ASP A 28 6.49 -15.77 -12.90
C ASP A 28 5.78 -17.04 -12.44
N LYS A 29 5.49 -17.15 -11.15
CA LYS A 29 4.75 -18.29 -10.59
C LYS A 29 3.25 -18.21 -10.81
N HIS A 30 2.70 -17.00 -10.88
CA HIS A 30 1.27 -16.73 -10.95
C HIS A 30 0.95 -15.70 -12.05
N PRO A 31 1.09 -16.07 -13.34
CA PRO A 31 1.10 -15.13 -14.46
C PRO A 31 -0.22 -14.34 -14.64
N ARG A 32 -1.34 -14.84 -14.15
CA ARG A 32 -2.66 -14.24 -14.31
C ARG A 32 -3.25 -13.70 -13.01
N THR A 33 -2.66 -14.01 -11.86
CA THR A 33 -3.21 -13.60 -10.57
C THR A 33 -3.14 -12.07 -10.39
N PRO A 34 -4.25 -11.40 -10.05
CA PRO A 34 -4.21 -9.98 -9.71
C PRO A 34 -3.30 -9.71 -8.52
N ILE A 35 -2.52 -8.63 -8.61
CA ILE A 35 -1.63 -8.17 -7.53
C ILE A 35 -2.02 -6.74 -7.18
N ILE A 36 -2.31 -6.51 -5.91
CA ILE A 36 -2.67 -5.20 -5.35
C ILE A 36 -1.55 -4.77 -4.42
N PHE A 37 -0.95 -3.62 -4.70
CA PHE A 37 -0.04 -2.94 -3.78
C PHE A 37 -0.85 -1.97 -2.91
N ILE A 38 -0.43 -1.77 -1.68
CA ILE A 38 -1.04 -0.79 -0.78
C ILE A 38 0.03 0.20 -0.33
N GLU A 39 -0.28 1.49 -0.37
CA GLU A 39 0.57 2.55 0.18
C GLU A 39 0.67 2.47 1.70
N ASP A 40 1.72 3.06 2.25
CA ASP A 40 1.89 3.25 3.71
C ASP A 40 0.78 4.19 4.23
N PRO A 41 -0.03 3.77 5.20
CA PRO A 41 -1.04 4.64 5.79
C PRO A 41 -0.41 5.93 6.34
N VAL A 42 -1.14 7.03 6.24
CA VAL A 42 -0.77 8.25 6.97
C VAL A 42 -1.25 8.08 8.41
N PHE A 43 -0.39 7.50 9.23
CA PHE A 43 -0.68 7.21 10.63
C PHE A 43 -0.91 8.49 11.44
N THR A 44 -1.73 8.41 12.49
CA THR A 44 -2.01 9.54 13.39
C THR A 44 -0.73 10.16 13.97
N HIS A 45 0.29 9.35 14.23
CA HIS A 45 1.60 9.83 14.70
C HIS A 45 2.27 10.83 13.73
N ALA A 46 2.02 10.70 12.43
CA ALA A 46 2.56 11.62 11.42
C ALA A 46 2.00 13.06 11.54
N LEU A 47 0.87 13.26 12.23
CA LEU A 47 0.32 14.59 12.49
C LEU A 47 1.17 15.38 13.49
N PHE A 48 1.92 14.70 14.34
CA PHE A 48 2.72 15.29 15.42
C PHE A 48 4.22 15.15 15.19
N ASP A 49 4.67 14.19 14.39
CA ASP A 49 6.07 13.96 14.06
C ASP A 49 6.34 14.13 12.57
N LYS A 50 6.97 15.26 12.22
CA LYS A 50 7.34 15.59 10.83
C LYS A 50 8.30 14.57 10.20
N LYS A 51 9.14 13.90 11.00
CA LYS A 51 10.08 12.88 10.47
C LYS A 51 9.31 11.67 9.98
N ILE A 52 8.31 11.23 10.73
CA ILE A 52 7.41 10.14 10.35
C ILE A 52 6.63 10.51 9.10
N ALA A 53 6.06 11.72 9.04
CA ALA A 53 5.33 12.22 7.86
C ALA A 53 6.22 12.23 6.60
N ILE A 54 7.48 12.68 6.73
CA ILE A 54 8.44 12.68 5.63
C ILE A 54 8.76 11.26 5.18
N GLU A 55 8.96 10.33 6.11
CA GLU A 55 9.31 8.95 5.79
C GLU A 55 8.15 8.23 5.09
N ILE A 56 6.92 8.36 5.58
CA ILE A 56 5.72 7.83 4.91
C ILE A 56 5.63 8.37 3.46
N ASN A 57 5.85 9.68 3.27
CA ASN A 57 5.83 10.29 1.94
C ASN A 57 6.91 9.70 1.02
N LYS A 58 8.14 9.48 1.53
CA LYS A 58 9.22 8.85 0.76
C LYS A 58 8.86 7.43 0.34
N LYS A 59 8.32 6.61 1.25
CA LYS A 59 7.87 5.25 0.96
C LYS A 59 6.76 5.23 -0.08
N ASN A 60 5.75 6.10 0.05
CA ASN A 60 4.65 6.19 -0.91
C ASN A 60 5.11 6.69 -2.29
N LYS A 61 6.06 7.60 -2.35
CA LYS A 61 6.71 7.97 -3.61
C LYS A 61 7.46 6.80 -4.23
N ALA A 62 8.17 6.00 -3.43
CA ALA A 62 8.91 4.85 -3.91
C ALA A 62 7.98 3.78 -4.50
N VAL A 63 6.94 3.35 -3.76
CA VAL A 63 6.00 2.34 -4.25
C VAL A 63 5.27 2.79 -5.51
N ASN A 64 4.86 4.06 -5.57
CA ASN A 64 4.23 4.63 -6.76
C ASN A 64 5.16 4.69 -7.96
N SER A 65 6.43 5.04 -7.74
CA SER A 65 7.45 5.08 -8.80
C SER A 65 7.67 3.69 -9.41
N VAL A 66 7.86 2.67 -8.57
CA VAL A 66 8.02 1.29 -9.03
C VAL A 66 6.76 0.78 -9.71
N PHE A 67 5.57 1.05 -9.14
CA PHE A 67 4.29 0.69 -9.76
C PHE A 67 4.12 1.31 -11.15
N LYS A 68 4.39 2.61 -11.30
CA LYS A 68 4.34 3.30 -12.60
C LYS A 68 5.33 2.71 -13.60
N SER A 69 6.55 2.37 -13.16
CA SER A 69 7.53 1.70 -14.00
C SER A 69 7.03 0.35 -14.52
N LEU A 70 6.44 -0.47 -13.64
CA LEU A 70 5.83 -1.74 -14.04
C LEU A 70 4.71 -1.53 -15.08
N LYS A 71 3.83 -0.53 -14.87
CA LYS A 71 2.77 -0.19 -15.83
C LYS A 71 3.33 0.24 -17.18
N THR A 72 4.39 1.05 -17.19
CA THR A 72 5.08 1.48 -18.42
C THR A 72 5.72 0.31 -19.16
N LYS A 73 6.23 -0.70 -18.44
CA LYS A 73 6.75 -1.95 -19.00
C LYS A 73 5.64 -2.89 -19.52
N GLY A 74 4.38 -2.48 -19.48
CA GLY A 74 3.24 -3.24 -20.02
C GLY A 74 2.63 -4.26 -19.04
N GLU A 75 3.02 -4.24 -17.76
CA GLU A 75 2.49 -5.17 -16.77
C GLU A 75 0.98 -4.98 -16.57
N LYS A 76 0.26 -6.11 -16.59
CA LYS A 76 -1.20 -6.16 -16.47
C LYS A 76 -1.61 -6.79 -15.15
N ASN A 77 -2.89 -6.61 -14.79
CA ASN A 77 -3.47 -7.17 -13.55
C ASN A 77 -2.68 -6.74 -12.28
N ILE A 78 -2.16 -5.49 -12.30
CA ILE A 78 -1.58 -4.84 -11.13
C ILE A 78 -2.37 -3.58 -10.79
N TYR A 79 -2.57 -3.37 -9.51
CA TYR A 79 -3.37 -2.30 -8.92
C TYR A 79 -2.64 -1.69 -7.75
N ILE A 80 -2.98 -0.46 -7.40
CA ILE A 80 -2.46 0.19 -6.20
C ILE A 80 -3.61 0.84 -5.45
N ILE A 81 -3.59 0.75 -4.13
CA ILE A 81 -4.52 1.42 -3.21
C ILE A 81 -3.77 2.58 -2.58
N SER A 82 -4.31 3.78 -2.75
CA SER A 82 -3.77 4.99 -2.14
C SER A 82 -4.04 5.03 -0.65
N SER A 83 -3.12 5.61 0.10
CA SER A 83 -3.26 5.89 1.52
C SER A 83 -4.18 7.06 1.84
N GLU A 84 -4.61 7.81 0.82
CA GLU A 84 -5.50 8.96 1.00
C GLU A 84 -6.78 8.55 1.72
N LYS A 85 -7.08 9.20 2.83
CA LYS A 85 -8.26 8.95 3.70
C LYS A 85 -8.37 7.53 4.27
N MET A 86 -7.30 6.73 4.18
CA MET A 86 -7.32 5.32 4.63
C MET A 86 -7.72 5.18 6.10
N LEU A 87 -7.29 6.08 6.96
CA LEU A 87 -7.55 6.05 8.40
C LEU A 87 -8.59 7.10 8.86
N GLY A 88 -9.11 7.93 7.94
CA GLY A 88 -9.96 9.07 8.28
C GLY A 88 -9.14 10.26 8.80
N GLU A 89 -9.84 11.30 9.29
CA GLU A 89 -9.23 12.59 9.66
C GLU A 89 -9.45 12.94 11.14
N ASP A 90 -10.11 12.06 11.91
CA ASP A 90 -10.50 12.30 13.31
C ASP A 90 -9.46 11.83 14.34
N GLY A 91 -8.40 11.13 13.89
CA GLY A 91 -7.36 10.60 14.78
C GLY A 91 -7.74 9.32 15.54
N GLU A 92 -8.96 8.80 15.37
CA GLU A 92 -9.49 7.67 16.14
C GLU A 92 -9.12 6.28 15.60
N ALA A 93 -8.45 6.24 14.44
CA ALA A 93 -8.17 4.99 13.75
C ALA A 93 -6.99 4.19 14.31
N THR A 94 -6.23 4.73 15.28
CA THR A 94 -5.06 4.06 15.85
C THR A 94 -5.04 4.11 17.37
N VAL A 95 -4.54 3.02 18.01
CA VAL A 95 -4.45 2.89 19.47
C VAL A 95 -3.29 3.70 20.05
N ASP A 96 -2.16 3.67 19.36
CA ASP A 96 -0.87 4.24 19.80
C ASP A 96 -0.24 5.16 18.75
N GLY A 97 -1.03 5.59 17.78
CA GLY A 97 -0.58 6.42 16.66
C GLY A 97 -0.12 5.62 15.44
N ILE A 98 -0.06 4.27 15.53
CA ILE A 98 0.37 3.36 14.46
C ILE A 98 -0.59 2.18 14.30
N HIS A 99 -0.83 1.39 15.36
CA HIS A 99 -1.64 0.19 15.29
C HIS A 99 -3.13 0.52 15.26
N PHE A 100 -3.87 -0.13 14.36
CA PHE A 100 -5.27 0.19 14.12
C PHE A 100 -6.17 -0.21 15.28
N THR A 101 -7.14 0.66 15.58
CA THR A 101 -8.34 0.33 16.35
C THR A 101 -9.31 -0.50 15.50
N ASP A 102 -10.40 -1.01 16.10
CA ASP A 102 -11.48 -1.63 15.33
C ASP A 102 -12.02 -0.68 14.24
N LEU A 103 -12.15 0.61 14.56
CA LEU A 103 -12.56 1.64 13.60
C LEU A 103 -11.53 1.78 12.47
N GLY A 104 -10.24 1.77 12.78
CA GLY A 104 -9.17 1.80 11.79
C GLY A 104 -9.21 0.58 10.87
N MET A 105 -9.42 -0.60 11.41
CA MET A 105 -9.58 -1.85 10.65
C MET A 105 -10.81 -1.80 9.74
N MET A 106 -11.95 -1.28 10.21
CA MET A 106 -13.15 -1.10 9.41
C MET A 106 -12.91 -0.17 8.22
N ARG A 107 -12.31 1.00 8.46
CA ARG A 107 -11.96 1.97 7.41
C ARG A 107 -11.00 1.38 6.38
N TYR A 108 -10.00 0.65 6.86
CA TYR A 108 -9.06 -0.05 5.98
C TYR A 108 -9.78 -1.10 5.12
N ALA A 109 -10.67 -1.89 5.71
CA ALA A 109 -11.47 -2.88 4.99
C ALA A 109 -12.39 -2.22 3.95
N ASP A 110 -13.04 -1.11 4.29
CA ASP A 110 -13.92 -0.35 3.39
C ASP A 110 -13.17 0.19 2.16
N LEU A 111 -11.87 0.46 2.29
CA LEU A 111 -11.02 0.89 1.18
C LEU A 111 -10.51 -0.29 0.35
N VAL A 112 -10.13 -1.39 0.97
CA VAL A 112 -9.46 -2.53 0.33
C VAL A 112 -10.46 -3.50 -0.31
N CYS A 113 -11.56 -3.82 0.37
CA CYS A 113 -12.54 -4.82 -0.09
C CYS A 113 -13.18 -4.48 -1.44
N PRO A 114 -13.56 -3.22 -1.75
CA PRO A 114 -14.08 -2.87 -3.08
C PRO A 114 -13.10 -3.14 -4.21
N VAL A 115 -11.80 -2.91 -3.98
CA VAL A 115 -10.76 -3.17 -4.98
C VAL A 115 -10.60 -4.67 -5.19
N ILE A 116 -10.54 -5.47 -4.12
CA ILE A 116 -10.49 -6.94 -4.18
C ILE A 116 -11.70 -7.46 -4.98
N ASN A 117 -12.91 -7.03 -4.62
CA ASN A 117 -14.13 -7.46 -5.29
C ASN A 117 -14.14 -7.11 -6.79
N LYS A 118 -13.64 -5.93 -7.14
CA LYS A 118 -13.54 -5.48 -8.55
C LYS A 118 -12.58 -6.34 -9.36
N VAL A 119 -11.45 -6.75 -8.77
CA VAL A 119 -10.44 -7.53 -9.50
C VAL A 119 -10.77 -9.02 -9.58
N LEU A 120 -11.56 -9.53 -8.64
CA LEU A 120 -12.04 -10.93 -8.65
C LEU A 120 -13.22 -11.16 -9.61
N LYS A 121 -13.96 -10.10 -9.98
CA LYS A 121 -15.08 -10.18 -10.93
C LYS A 121 -14.64 -10.10 -12.40
N LYS A 122 -13.36 -9.90 -12.67
CA LYS A 122 -12.77 -9.88 -14.01
C LYS A 122 -12.23 -11.25 -14.40
#